data_cc39d12af3eefebf454ec210282d7f99
#
_entry.id   cc39d12af3eefebf454ec210282d7f99
#
_cell.length_a   1.000
_cell.length_b   1.000
_cell.length_c   1.000
_cell.angle_alpha   90.00
_cell.angle_beta   90.00
_cell.angle_gamma   90.00
#
_symmetry.space_group_name_H-M   'P 1'
#
loop_
_entity.id
_entity.type
_entity.pdbx_description
1 polymer ?
#
loop_
_entity_poly.entity_id
_entity_poly.type
_entity_poly.pdbx_seq_one_letter_code
_entity_poly.pdbx_strand_id
1 'polypeptide(L)'
;MYSHSVFTTSDTERAKFSAMFITYREHFSKQMSLEEALIYLLTNLEQSSIVLSFNEHQQVIAAMNYWLTSDDEFTYDANGGCLYISSVIIHPEQRSSRVFMQGFRDSINYIDQHVFPKPHTVAFAAQDSNPYVNKLYRKFATFSGQREGFHGLENIYMVNFNDLKYFLNRLKSK
;
A
#
# COMPACT_ATOMS: atom_id res chain seq x y z
N MET A 1 2.03 -5.47 -19.47
CA MET A 1 2.52 -6.40 -18.42
C MET A 1 3.29 -5.60 -17.35
N TYR A 2 3.41 -6.05 -16.08
CA TYR A 2 4.26 -5.40 -15.07
C TYR A 2 5.72 -5.40 -15.54
N SER A 3 6.41 -4.28 -15.36
CA SER A 3 7.82 -4.13 -15.70
C SER A 3 8.69 -3.98 -14.44
N HIS A 4 8.49 -2.89 -13.69
CA HIS A 4 9.30 -2.58 -12.51
C HIS A 4 8.54 -1.66 -11.55
N SER A 5 9.08 -1.50 -10.34
CA SER A 5 8.62 -0.51 -9.35
C SER A 5 9.70 0.53 -9.09
N VAL A 6 9.26 1.77 -8.81
CA VAL A 6 10.11 2.92 -8.48
C VAL A 6 9.67 3.51 -7.15
N PHE A 7 10.60 3.75 -6.25
CA PHE A 7 10.39 4.53 -5.03
C PHE A 7 10.52 6.00 -5.36
N THR A 8 9.46 6.76 -5.13
CA THR A 8 9.39 8.14 -5.60
C THR A 8 10.35 9.03 -4.83
N THR A 9 11.16 9.77 -5.55
CA THR A 9 12.09 10.76 -4.99
C THR A 9 11.94 12.15 -5.63
N SER A 10 11.21 12.22 -6.76
CA SER A 10 11.03 13.45 -7.53
C SER A 10 9.59 13.95 -7.51
N ASP A 11 9.39 15.24 -7.72
CA ASP A 11 8.06 15.86 -7.85
C ASP A 11 7.28 15.29 -9.05
N THR A 12 7.98 14.93 -10.14
CA THR A 12 7.35 14.31 -11.30
C THR A 12 6.72 12.96 -10.95
N GLU A 13 7.37 12.13 -10.13
CA GLU A 13 6.85 10.85 -9.68
C GLU A 13 5.69 11.04 -8.68
N ARG A 14 5.82 12.02 -7.76
CA ARG A 14 4.74 12.38 -6.84
C ARG A 14 3.51 12.89 -7.59
N ALA A 15 3.70 13.67 -8.66
CA ALA A 15 2.60 14.11 -9.53
C ALA A 15 1.90 12.92 -10.23
N LYS A 16 2.65 11.90 -10.68
CA LYS A 16 2.06 10.66 -11.26
C LYS A 16 1.22 9.90 -10.22
N PHE A 17 1.70 9.79 -8.97
CA PHE A 17 0.92 9.22 -7.87
C PHE A 17 -0.36 9.99 -7.65
N SER A 18 -0.28 11.32 -7.51
CA SER A 18 -1.43 12.19 -7.26
C SER A 18 -2.48 12.08 -8.36
N ALA A 19 -2.05 12.11 -9.63
CA ALA A 19 -2.95 11.94 -10.78
C ALA A 19 -3.66 10.57 -10.76
N MET A 20 -2.91 9.50 -10.47
CA MET A 20 -3.48 8.15 -10.36
C MET A 20 -4.47 8.05 -9.18
N PHE A 21 -4.11 8.60 -8.00
CA PHE A 21 -4.98 8.58 -6.83
C PHE A 21 -6.29 9.31 -7.09
N ILE A 22 -6.23 10.57 -7.59
CA ILE A 22 -7.43 11.37 -7.89
C ILE A 22 -8.32 10.66 -8.91
N THR A 23 -7.73 10.10 -9.98
CA THR A 23 -8.47 9.42 -11.04
C THR A 23 -9.23 8.19 -10.52
N TYR A 24 -8.60 7.43 -9.62
CA TYR A 24 -9.15 6.17 -9.14
C TYR A 24 -9.61 6.20 -7.68
N ARG A 25 -9.81 7.37 -7.08
CA ARG A 25 -10.20 7.55 -5.67
C ARG A 25 -11.45 6.75 -5.26
N GLU A 26 -12.43 6.67 -6.14
CA GLU A 26 -13.67 5.92 -5.89
C GLU A 26 -13.45 4.40 -5.79
N HIS A 27 -12.31 3.93 -6.29
CA HIS A 27 -11.90 2.55 -6.13
C HIS A 27 -11.17 2.30 -4.81
N PHE A 28 -10.64 3.34 -4.21
CA PHE A 28 -10.08 3.31 -2.87
C PHE A 28 -11.23 3.39 -1.84
N SER A 29 -12.11 4.39 -1.98
CA SER A 29 -13.36 4.50 -1.23
C SER A 29 -14.46 5.06 -2.14
N LYS A 30 -15.57 4.33 -2.26
CA LYS A 30 -16.72 4.75 -3.09
C LYS A 30 -17.35 6.10 -2.68
N GLN A 31 -17.10 6.53 -1.44
CA GLN A 31 -17.64 7.75 -0.88
C GLN A 31 -16.65 8.91 -0.89
N MET A 32 -15.40 8.67 -1.32
CA MET A 32 -14.36 9.70 -1.28
C MET A 32 -14.64 10.82 -2.29
N SER A 33 -14.95 11.99 -1.78
CA SER A 33 -15.08 13.22 -2.57
C SER A 33 -13.73 13.67 -3.14
N LEU A 34 -13.74 14.61 -4.08
CA LEU A 34 -12.49 15.19 -4.60
C LEU A 34 -11.74 15.96 -3.51
N GLU A 35 -12.47 16.69 -2.65
CA GLU A 35 -11.90 17.45 -1.54
C GLU A 35 -11.16 16.53 -0.56
N GLU A 36 -11.80 15.44 -0.14
CA GLU A 36 -11.19 14.43 0.74
C GLU A 36 -9.97 13.79 0.10
N ALA A 37 -10.01 13.50 -1.21
CA ALA A 37 -8.86 12.97 -1.93
C ALA A 37 -7.69 13.94 -1.96
N LEU A 38 -7.94 15.25 -2.09
CA LEU A 38 -6.89 16.27 -2.06
C LEU A 38 -6.28 16.41 -0.66
N ILE A 39 -7.10 16.41 0.39
CA ILE A 39 -6.62 16.43 1.78
C ILE A 39 -5.76 15.18 2.06
N TYR A 40 -6.25 13.99 1.68
CA TYR A 40 -5.51 12.74 1.82
C TYR A 40 -4.16 12.79 1.10
N LEU A 41 -4.14 13.31 -0.14
CA LEU A 41 -2.89 13.43 -0.90
C LEU A 41 -1.89 14.36 -0.24
N LEU A 42 -2.31 15.54 0.23
CA LEU A 42 -1.41 16.49 0.88
C LEU A 42 -0.73 15.86 2.10
N THR A 43 -1.50 15.21 2.97
CA THR A 43 -0.98 14.51 4.15
C THR A 43 0.00 13.40 3.75
N ASN A 44 -0.36 12.60 2.76
CA ASN A 44 0.48 11.46 2.35
C ASN A 44 1.75 11.89 1.62
N LEU A 45 1.72 12.94 0.81
CA LEU A 45 2.91 13.45 0.13
C LEU A 45 3.97 13.99 1.10
N GLU A 46 3.56 14.45 2.27
CA GLU A 46 4.47 14.93 3.32
C GLU A 46 5.04 13.81 4.18
N GLN A 47 4.24 12.80 4.51
CA GLN A 47 4.57 11.83 5.56
C GLN A 47 4.90 10.44 5.03
N SER A 48 4.45 10.07 3.82
CA SER A 48 4.60 8.70 3.35
C SER A 48 5.69 8.52 2.30
N SER A 49 6.24 7.32 2.28
CA SER A 49 7.01 6.82 1.15
C SER A 49 6.06 6.25 0.11
N ILE A 50 6.30 6.57 -1.15
CA ILE A 50 5.42 6.18 -2.26
C ILE A 50 6.18 5.28 -3.23
N VAL A 51 5.52 4.22 -3.67
CA VAL A 51 6.01 3.29 -4.68
C VAL A 51 5.07 3.31 -5.88
N LEU A 52 5.63 3.50 -7.06
CA LEU A 52 4.91 3.38 -8.33
C LEU A 52 5.33 2.11 -9.05
N SER A 53 4.37 1.36 -9.58
CA SER A 53 4.62 0.23 -10.47
C SER A 53 4.28 0.61 -11.91
N PHE A 54 5.15 0.23 -12.83
CA PHE A 54 5.06 0.58 -14.25
C PHE A 54 4.87 -0.67 -15.11
N ASN A 55 4.22 -0.48 -16.26
CA ASN A 55 4.20 -1.46 -17.34
C ASN A 55 5.37 -1.24 -18.32
N GLU A 56 5.46 -2.10 -19.34
CA GLU A 56 6.46 -2.03 -20.41
C GLU A 56 6.43 -0.70 -21.20
N HIS A 57 5.28 -0.01 -21.21
CA HIS A 57 5.08 1.27 -21.87
C HIS A 57 5.32 2.47 -20.97
N GLN A 58 5.96 2.27 -19.81
CA GLN A 58 6.25 3.30 -18.80
C GLN A 58 4.99 4.01 -18.25
N GLN A 59 3.84 3.36 -18.30
CA GLN A 59 2.60 3.84 -17.70
C GLN A 59 2.49 3.33 -16.26
N VAL A 60 2.02 4.19 -15.34
CA VAL A 60 1.75 3.79 -13.96
C VAL A 60 0.53 2.88 -13.93
N ILE A 61 0.71 1.67 -13.44
CA ILE A 61 -0.34 0.64 -13.33
C ILE A 61 -0.74 0.29 -11.91
N ALA A 62 0.10 0.65 -10.93
CA ALA A 62 -0.22 0.57 -9.51
C ALA A 62 0.57 1.60 -8.72
N ALA A 63 0.03 1.98 -7.58
CA ALA A 63 0.70 2.82 -6.60
C ALA A 63 0.44 2.30 -5.19
N MET A 64 1.43 2.42 -4.32
CA MET A 64 1.35 2.08 -2.90
C MET A 64 1.99 3.20 -2.09
N ASN A 65 1.41 3.54 -0.95
CA ASN A 65 2.09 4.39 0.02
C ASN A 65 2.12 3.72 1.40
N TYR A 66 3.19 4.01 2.14
CA TYR A 66 3.46 3.46 3.46
C TYR A 66 4.28 4.41 4.31
N TRP A 67 4.26 4.18 5.62
CA TRP A 67 5.18 4.78 6.59
C TRP A 67 5.47 3.84 7.73
N LEU A 68 6.43 4.21 8.59
CA LEU A 68 6.68 3.51 9.84
C LEU A 68 5.82 4.12 10.94
N THR A 69 5.40 3.27 11.88
CA THR A 69 4.60 3.65 13.05
C THR A 69 4.99 2.80 14.25
N SER A 70 4.74 3.32 15.46
CA SER A 70 4.95 2.63 16.73
C SER A 70 3.67 2.43 17.53
N ASP A 71 2.53 2.96 17.08
CA ASP A 71 1.26 2.93 17.79
C ASP A 71 0.14 2.19 17.00
N ASP A 72 -0.96 1.90 17.69
CA ASP A 72 -2.12 1.20 17.13
C ASP A 72 -3.02 2.14 16.30
N GLU A 73 -2.79 3.45 16.36
CA GLU A 73 -3.49 4.45 15.54
C GLU A 73 -2.82 4.65 14.18
N PHE A 74 -1.63 4.04 14.02
CA PHE A 74 -0.80 4.13 12.82
C PHE A 74 -0.34 5.54 12.49
N THR A 75 -0.06 6.34 13.51
CA THR A 75 0.55 7.66 13.37
C THR A 75 1.99 7.53 12.84
N TYR A 76 2.40 8.44 11.97
CA TYR A 76 3.77 8.44 11.43
C TYR A 76 4.82 8.57 12.54
N ASP A 77 5.76 7.62 12.56
CA ASP A 77 6.94 7.62 13.41
C ASP A 77 8.13 7.06 12.63
N ALA A 78 9.11 7.91 12.32
CA ALA A 78 10.30 7.52 11.57
C ALA A 78 11.13 6.39 12.24
N ASN A 79 10.96 6.18 13.55
CA ASN A 79 11.63 5.13 14.31
C ASN A 79 10.70 3.94 14.63
N GLY A 80 9.50 3.94 14.11
CA GLY A 80 8.51 2.92 14.36
C GLY A 80 8.94 1.53 13.87
N GLY A 81 8.55 0.50 14.60
CA GLY A 81 8.83 -0.90 14.28
C GLY A 81 7.78 -1.57 13.40
N CYS A 82 6.67 -0.90 13.12
CA CYS A 82 5.58 -1.39 12.28
C CYS A 82 5.54 -0.62 10.96
N LEU A 83 5.54 -1.34 9.84
CA LEU A 83 5.31 -0.80 8.50
C LEU A 83 3.80 -0.74 8.24
N TYR A 84 3.21 0.44 8.24
CA TYR A 84 1.81 0.60 7.89
C TYR A 84 1.64 0.91 6.40
N ILE A 85 0.93 0.05 5.68
CA ILE A 85 0.56 0.25 4.28
C ILE A 85 -0.81 0.92 4.25
N SER A 86 -0.81 2.23 3.99
CA SER A 86 -1.99 3.07 4.06
C SER A 86 -2.89 2.92 2.85
N SER A 87 -2.32 2.84 1.65
CA SER A 87 -3.11 2.60 0.45
C SER A 87 -2.38 1.80 -0.62
N VAL A 88 -3.17 1.05 -1.37
CA VAL A 88 -2.76 0.40 -2.61
C VAL A 88 -3.82 0.66 -3.66
N ILE A 89 -3.41 1.28 -4.76
CA ILE A 89 -4.27 1.54 -5.91
C ILE A 89 -3.74 0.79 -7.11
N ILE A 90 -4.61 0.06 -7.80
CA ILE A 90 -4.27 -0.69 -9.01
C ILE A 90 -5.19 -0.23 -10.12
N HIS A 91 -4.60 0.06 -11.27
CA HIS A 91 -5.35 0.39 -12.49
C HIS A 91 -6.43 -0.68 -12.73
N PRO A 92 -7.70 -0.32 -13.00
CA PRO A 92 -8.81 -1.27 -13.13
C PRO A 92 -8.53 -2.46 -14.05
N GLU A 93 -7.92 -2.23 -15.19
CA GLU A 93 -7.56 -3.27 -16.18
C GLU A 93 -6.47 -4.23 -15.68
N GLN A 94 -5.75 -3.88 -14.63
CA GLN A 94 -4.64 -4.68 -14.07
C GLN A 94 -5.01 -5.43 -12.79
N ARG A 95 -6.23 -5.30 -12.28
CA ARG A 95 -6.64 -5.85 -10.97
C ARG A 95 -6.63 -7.36 -10.86
N SER A 96 -6.92 -8.07 -11.93
CA SER A 96 -6.89 -9.54 -11.98
C SER A 96 -5.50 -10.10 -12.30
N SER A 97 -4.55 -9.24 -12.59
CA SER A 97 -3.19 -9.60 -12.97
C SER A 97 -2.31 -9.88 -11.73
N ARG A 98 -1.11 -10.38 -11.99
CA ARG A 98 -0.10 -10.59 -10.95
C ARG A 98 0.59 -9.28 -10.50
N VAL A 99 0.19 -8.13 -11.02
CA VAL A 99 0.80 -6.82 -10.76
C VAL A 99 0.90 -6.51 -9.27
N PHE A 100 -0.21 -6.70 -8.53
CA PHE A 100 -0.20 -6.48 -7.08
C PHE A 100 0.90 -7.29 -6.39
N MET A 101 0.94 -8.60 -6.63
CA MET A 101 1.89 -9.48 -5.94
C MET A 101 3.34 -9.23 -6.36
N GLN A 102 3.56 -8.85 -7.62
CA GLN A 102 4.90 -8.51 -8.13
C GLN A 102 5.38 -7.18 -7.54
N GLY A 103 4.60 -6.13 -7.68
CA GLY A 103 4.93 -4.81 -7.13
C GLY A 103 5.09 -4.84 -5.61
N PHE A 104 4.20 -5.56 -4.92
CA PHE A 104 4.27 -5.70 -3.47
C PHE A 104 5.54 -6.44 -3.00
N ARG A 105 5.90 -7.53 -3.68
CA ARG A 105 7.15 -8.25 -3.41
C ARG A 105 8.37 -7.35 -3.60
N ASP A 106 8.42 -6.62 -4.72
CA ASP A 106 9.55 -5.74 -5.02
C ASP A 106 9.65 -4.61 -3.98
N SER A 107 8.51 -4.08 -3.53
CA SER A 107 8.45 -3.08 -2.46
C SER A 107 8.95 -3.62 -1.12
N ILE A 108 8.50 -4.80 -0.69
CA ILE A 108 8.94 -5.41 0.57
C ILE A 108 10.45 -5.76 0.53
N ASN A 109 10.96 -6.26 -0.59
CA ASN A 109 12.39 -6.53 -0.74
C ASN A 109 13.24 -5.24 -0.70
N TYR A 110 12.77 -4.17 -1.30
CA TYR A 110 13.44 -2.86 -1.23
C TYR A 110 13.45 -2.31 0.19
N ILE A 111 12.29 -2.33 0.88
CA ILE A 111 12.15 -1.88 2.27
C ILE A 111 13.12 -2.64 3.18
N ASP A 112 13.23 -3.95 3.01
CA ASP A 112 14.18 -4.77 3.77
C ASP A 112 15.65 -4.33 3.60
N GLN A 113 16.00 -3.78 2.45
CA GLN A 113 17.37 -3.37 2.13
C GLN A 113 17.68 -1.93 2.51
N HIS A 114 16.70 -1.02 2.45
CA HIS A 114 16.95 0.42 2.46
C HIS A 114 16.25 1.19 3.59
N VAL A 115 15.27 0.59 4.27
CA VAL A 115 14.55 1.27 5.35
C VAL A 115 15.14 0.90 6.71
N PHE A 116 15.43 1.91 7.52
CA PHE A 116 15.98 1.77 8.87
C PHE A 116 15.27 2.76 9.82
N PRO A 117 14.90 2.33 11.06
CA PRO A 117 15.04 0.97 11.57
C PRO A 117 14.26 -0.05 10.75
N LYS A 118 14.66 -1.33 10.78
CA LYS A 118 13.93 -2.39 10.07
C LYS A 118 12.60 -2.65 10.75
N PRO A 119 11.48 -2.65 10.02
CA PRO A 119 10.19 -3.00 10.58
C PRO A 119 10.15 -4.48 10.99
N HIS A 120 9.49 -4.77 12.10
CA HIS A 120 9.25 -6.14 12.57
C HIS A 120 7.89 -6.67 12.11
N THR A 121 6.94 -5.76 11.93
CA THR A 121 5.55 -6.05 11.60
C THR A 121 5.12 -5.22 10.41
N VAL A 122 4.17 -5.75 9.64
CA VAL A 122 3.46 -5.02 8.59
C VAL A 122 1.98 -5.00 8.95
N ALA A 123 1.38 -3.82 8.88
CA ALA A 123 -0.04 -3.61 9.13
C ALA A 123 -0.76 -3.11 7.86
N PHE A 124 -2.00 -3.57 7.69
CA PHE A 124 -2.90 -3.21 6.59
C PHE A 124 -4.27 -2.87 7.14
N ALA A 125 -4.94 -1.89 6.57
CA ALA A 125 -6.34 -1.63 6.80
C ALA A 125 -7.17 -1.99 5.57
N ALA A 126 -8.34 -2.58 5.78
CA ALA A 126 -9.31 -2.83 4.73
C ALA A 126 -10.70 -2.45 5.23
N GLN A 127 -11.47 -1.71 4.44
CA GLN A 127 -12.87 -1.46 4.78
C GLN A 127 -13.61 -2.78 5.01
N ASP A 128 -14.38 -2.88 6.09
CA ASP A 128 -15.15 -4.07 6.43
C ASP A 128 -16.09 -4.48 5.28
N SER A 129 -16.67 -3.50 4.62
CA SER A 129 -17.54 -3.66 3.45
C SER A 129 -16.85 -4.16 2.19
N ASN A 130 -15.50 -4.33 2.18
CA ASN A 130 -14.75 -4.79 1.02
C ASN A 130 -14.32 -6.27 1.16
N PRO A 131 -15.17 -7.25 0.79
CA PRO A 131 -14.88 -8.66 1.00
C PRO A 131 -13.70 -9.17 0.17
N TYR A 132 -13.42 -8.54 -0.97
CA TYR A 132 -12.30 -8.93 -1.82
C TYR A 132 -10.95 -8.65 -1.15
N VAL A 133 -10.73 -7.44 -0.64
CA VAL A 133 -9.49 -7.05 0.02
C VAL A 133 -9.33 -7.81 1.33
N ASN A 134 -10.40 -7.96 2.12
CA ASN A 134 -10.39 -8.75 3.34
C ASN A 134 -9.98 -10.20 3.09
N LYS A 135 -10.52 -10.83 2.04
CA LYS A 135 -10.13 -12.19 1.62
C LYS A 135 -8.67 -12.26 1.13
N LEU A 136 -8.19 -11.20 0.46
CA LEU A 136 -6.81 -11.11 0.00
C LEU A 136 -5.83 -11.06 1.17
N TYR A 137 -6.07 -10.17 2.15
CA TYR A 137 -5.16 -9.99 3.29
C TYR A 137 -5.11 -11.23 4.19
N ARG A 138 -6.21 -11.94 4.39
CA ARG A 138 -6.25 -13.21 5.14
C ARG A 138 -5.38 -14.33 4.56
N LYS A 139 -4.86 -14.20 3.34
CA LYS A 139 -3.94 -15.18 2.75
C LYS A 139 -2.54 -15.12 3.33
N PHE A 140 -2.14 -13.98 3.89
CA PHE A 140 -0.78 -13.75 4.36
C PHE A 140 -0.67 -12.95 5.67
N ALA A 141 -1.80 -12.45 6.19
CA ALA A 141 -1.84 -11.69 7.42
C ALA A 141 -2.98 -12.18 8.32
N THR A 142 -2.86 -11.93 9.62
CA THR A 142 -3.85 -12.30 10.63
C THR A 142 -4.72 -11.07 10.96
N PHE A 143 -6.02 -11.28 11.12
CA PHE A 143 -6.92 -10.25 11.62
C PHE A 143 -6.52 -9.88 13.07
N SER A 144 -6.29 -8.60 13.30
CA SER A 144 -5.84 -8.07 14.59
C SER A 144 -6.91 -7.29 15.35
N GLY A 145 -7.90 -6.75 14.64
CA GLY A 145 -8.97 -5.96 15.25
C GLY A 145 -9.68 -5.09 14.25
N GLN A 146 -10.50 -4.18 14.75
CA GLN A 146 -11.24 -3.19 13.96
C GLN A 146 -11.03 -1.80 14.54
N ARG A 147 -11.14 -0.79 13.68
CA ARG A 147 -11.17 0.63 14.07
C ARG A 147 -12.20 1.38 13.25
N GLU A 148 -12.67 2.51 13.78
CA GLU A 148 -13.38 3.49 12.96
C GLU A 148 -12.37 4.19 12.04
N GLY A 149 -12.55 4.03 10.75
CA GLY A 149 -11.81 4.72 9.71
C GLY A 149 -12.59 5.92 9.17
N PHE A 150 -11.97 6.68 8.28
CA PHE A 150 -12.57 7.89 7.71
C PHE A 150 -13.87 7.60 6.92
N HIS A 151 -13.97 6.44 6.31
CA HIS A 151 -15.13 6.00 5.50
C HIS A 151 -15.85 4.79 6.10
N GLY A 152 -15.87 4.64 7.43
CA GLY A 152 -16.52 3.56 8.15
C GLY A 152 -15.54 2.55 8.73
N LEU A 153 -16.09 1.42 9.20
CA LEU A 153 -15.32 0.41 9.91
C LEU A 153 -14.24 -0.25 9.05
N GLU A 154 -13.02 -0.29 9.57
CA GLU A 154 -11.86 -0.91 8.96
C GLU A 154 -11.40 -2.13 9.75
N ASN A 155 -11.14 -3.22 9.04
CA ASN A 155 -10.49 -4.41 9.57
C ASN A 155 -8.97 -4.23 9.50
N ILE A 156 -8.29 -4.43 10.61
CA ILE A 156 -6.83 -4.36 10.70
C ILE A 156 -6.25 -5.77 10.58
N TYR A 157 -5.26 -5.90 9.72
CA TYR A 157 -4.50 -7.13 9.49
C TYR A 157 -3.03 -6.88 9.78
N MET A 158 -2.40 -7.82 10.48
CA MET A 158 -0.98 -7.74 10.83
C MET A 158 -0.25 -9.02 10.44
N VAL A 159 1.01 -8.89 10.08
CA VAL A 159 1.90 -10.01 9.77
C VAL A 159 3.34 -9.67 10.17
N ASN A 160 4.11 -10.66 10.61
CA ASN A 160 5.56 -10.48 10.79
C ASN A 160 6.20 -10.13 9.45
N PHE A 161 7.13 -9.16 9.44
CA PHE A 161 7.77 -8.67 8.22
C PHE A 161 8.50 -9.78 7.45
N ASN A 162 9.26 -10.63 8.16
CA ASN A 162 10.00 -11.72 7.54
C ASN A 162 9.08 -12.81 6.98
N ASP A 163 7.96 -13.10 7.67
CA ASP A 163 6.97 -14.08 7.18
C ASP A 163 6.30 -13.59 5.90
N LEU A 164 5.95 -12.31 5.84
CA LEU A 164 5.42 -11.69 4.62
C LEU A 164 6.42 -11.76 3.47
N LYS A 165 7.67 -11.36 3.74
CA LYS A 165 8.76 -11.42 2.75
C LYS A 165 8.95 -12.84 2.21
N TYR A 166 8.96 -13.84 3.09
CA TYR A 166 9.06 -15.24 2.71
C TYR A 166 7.88 -15.68 1.86
N PHE A 167 6.65 -15.37 2.28
CA PHE A 167 5.44 -15.68 1.52
C PHE A 167 5.48 -15.11 0.09
N LEU A 168 5.81 -13.82 -0.05
CA LEU A 168 5.86 -13.13 -1.34
C LEU A 168 6.94 -13.70 -2.28
N ASN A 169 8.09 -14.10 -1.75
CA ASN A 169 9.18 -14.64 -2.54
C ASN A 169 8.92 -16.10 -3.00
N ARG A 170 8.15 -16.88 -2.24
CA ARG A 170 7.73 -18.24 -2.68
C ARG A 170 6.81 -18.22 -3.90
N LEU A 171 6.06 -17.16 -4.13
CA LEU A 171 5.17 -17.03 -5.28
C LEU A 171 5.91 -16.86 -6.62
N LYS A 172 7.23 -16.72 -6.59
CA LYS A 172 8.10 -16.63 -7.79
C LYS A 172 8.26 -17.97 -8.53
N SER A 173 7.99 -19.08 -7.87
CA SER A 173 8.42 -20.41 -8.31
C SER A 173 7.38 -21.19 -9.12
N LYS A 174 6.41 -20.50 -9.75
CA LYS A 174 5.44 -21.16 -10.65
C LYS A 174 5.25 -20.39 -11.94
#